data_c547ce062df6e22f022f60a347d05e2b
#
_entry.id   c547ce062df6e22f022f60a347d05e2b
#
_cell.length_a   1.000
_cell.length_b   1.000
_cell.length_c   1.000
_cell.angle_alpha   90.00
_cell.angle_beta   90.00
_cell.angle_gamma   90.00
#
_symmetry.space_group_name_H-M   'P 1'
#
loop_
_entity.id
_entity.type
_entity.pdbx_description
1 polymer ?
#
loop_
_entity_poly.entity_id
_entity_poly.type
_entity_poly.pdbx_seq_one_letter_code
_entity_poly.pdbx_strand_id
1 'polypeptide(L)'
;MDLKDFAAHIKAKFGINKIEPWTGHFPSTDAKYLEEFRTAVEKAGAHIVNIAVDGANSPYAADSNQRARAVVFSKQWIDHAVALGAPSIRTNMAAAEDGSPDENRAADSLLRVADHAAAKTVVVNLENDNPVSEDPFFIVKVIEKVNSPWLHALPDFANTLASASEQHAYQGVDAMFAHAYCICHVKDEENTEAGKTVHVDLARTFGYLKQHAYQGYCSMEWDSPGDPYQGTARLIEKTVRLLS
;
A
#
# COMPACT_ATOMS: atom_id res chain seq x y z
N MET A 1 -17.10 -5.89 12.10
CA MET A 1 -17.63 -6.48 10.86
C MET A 1 -16.72 -7.63 10.45
N ASP A 2 -17.26 -8.75 10.01
CA ASP A 2 -16.43 -9.83 9.44
C ASP A 2 -15.84 -9.33 8.10
N LEU A 3 -14.57 -9.68 7.81
CA LEU A 3 -13.91 -9.31 6.56
C LEU A 3 -14.68 -9.86 5.33
N LYS A 4 -15.34 -11.01 5.47
CA LYS A 4 -16.17 -11.61 4.41
C LYS A 4 -17.39 -10.77 4.03
N ASP A 5 -17.86 -9.89 4.93
CA ASP A 5 -18.99 -8.98 4.65
C ASP A 5 -18.53 -7.65 4.06
N PHE A 6 -17.23 -7.35 4.12
CA PHE A 6 -16.67 -6.04 3.78
C PHE A 6 -17.00 -5.60 2.35
N ALA A 7 -16.78 -6.48 1.36
CA ALA A 7 -17.02 -6.17 -0.05
C ALA A 7 -18.48 -5.80 -0.33
N ALA A 8 -19.43 -6.58 0.19
CA ALA A 8 -20.85 -6.31 0.05
C ALA A 8 -21.24 -5.01 0.74
N HIS A 9 -20.65 -4.75 1.91
CA HIS A 9 -20.90 -3.54 2.69
C HIS A 9 -20.42 -2.28 1.96
N ILE A 10 -19.17 -2.27 1.45
CA ILE A 10 -18.60 -1.14 0.69
C ILE A 10 -19.42 -0.87 -0.57
N LYS A 11 -19.81 -1.91 -1.30
CA LYS A 11 -20.65 -1.77 -2.48
C LYS A 11 -22.02 -1.15 -2.15
N ALA A 12 -22.65 -1.59 -1.07
CA ALA A 12 -23.94 -1.06 -0.63
C ALA A 12 -23.84 0.41 -0.16
N LYS A 13 -22.74 0.80 0.48
CA LYS A 13 -22.56 2.14 1.04
C LYS A 13 -22.09 3.16 0.01
N PHE A 14 -21.17 2.78 -0.87
CA PHE A 14 -20.44 3.71 -1.75
C PHE A 14 -20.59 3.41 -3.24
N GLY A 15 -21.24 2.30 -3.61
CA GLY A 15 -21.32 1.86 -5.01
C GLY A 15 -19.99 1.34 -5.57
N ILE A 16 -18.96 1.20 -4.74
CA ILE A 16 -17.61 0.75 -5.13
C ILE A 16 -17.52 -0.76 -5.00
N ASN A 17 -16.91 -1.41 -5.98
CA ASN A 17 -16.72 -2.86 -6.02
C ASN A 17 -15.24 -3.28 -6.08
N LYS A 18 -14.33 -2.36 -5.79
CA LYS A 18 -12.90 -2.63 -5.64
C LYS A 18 -12.52 -2.46 -4.19
N ILE A 19 -11.84 -3.43 -3.63
CA ILE A 19 -11.45 -3.41 -2.21
C ILE A 19 -9.97 -3.73 -2.05
N GLU A 20 -9.41 -3.20 -0.98
CA GLU A 20 -8.06 -3.46 -0.51
C GLU A 20 -8.14 -3.88 0.97
N PRO A 21 -8.07 -5.18 1.28
CA PRO A 21 -8.00 -5.63 2.65
C PRO A 21 -6.59 -5.48 3.23
N TRP A 22 -6.52 -5.24 4.55
CA TRP A 22 -5.28 -5.20 5.31
C TRP A 22 -5.05 -6.50 6.10
N THR A 23 -3.79 -6.94 6.21
CA THR A 23 -3.42 -8.19 6.91
C THR A 23 -3.96 -8.29 8.32
N GLY A 24 -4.04 -7.18 9.05
CA GLY A 24 -4.61 -7.14 10.40
C GLY A 24 -6.10 -7.48 10.49
N HIS A 25 -6.81 -7.48 9.36
CA HIS A 25 -8.23 -7.84 9.31
C HIS A 25 -8.48 -9.33 9.06
N PHE A 26 -7.44 -10.11 8.73
CA PHE A 26 -7.58 -11.55 8.49
C PHE A 26 -7.51 -12.33 9.80
N PRO A 27 -8.60 -12.98 10.24
CA PRO A 27 -8.59 -13.83 11.44
C PRO A 27 -7.84 -15.14 11.20
N SER A 28 -7.68 -15.56 9.94
CA SER A 28 -6.95 -16.74 9.50
C SER A 28 -6.48 -16.58 8.06
N THR A 29 -5.38 -17.25 7.71
CA THR A 29 -4.88 -17.42 6.33
C THR A 29 -4.91 -18.88 5.89
N ASP A 30 -5.65 -19.75 6.58
CA ASP A 30 -5.84 -21.12 6.11
C ASP A 30 -6.63 -21.17 4.79
N ALA A 31 -6.41 -22.23 4.01
CA ALA A 31 -6.98 -22.35 2.67
C ALA A 31 -8.52 -22.26 2.66
N LYS A 32 -9.18 -22.75 3.71
CA LYS A 32 -10.63 -22.72 3.83
C LYS A 32 -11.14 -21.29 4.02
N TYR A 33 -10.50 -20.52 4.92
CA TYR A 33 -10.89 -19.13 5.15
C TYR A 33 -10.67 -18.27 3.90
N LEU A 34 -9.52 -18.42 3.24
CA LEU A 34 -9.21 -17.69 2.01
C LEU A 34 -10.23 -18.00 0.90
N GLU A 35 -10.63 -19.26 0.72
CA GLU A 35 -11.66 -19.66 -0.23
C GLU A 35 -13.04 -19.09 0.12
N GLU A 36 -13.42 -19.10 1.39
CA GLU A 36 -14.68 -18.50 1.85
C GLU A 36 -14.69 -16.99 1.62
N PHE A 37 -13.57 -16.29 1.91
CA PHE A 37 -13.46 -14.85 1.69
C PHE A 37 -13.50 -14.52 0.19
N ARG A 38 -12.74 -15.20 -0.65
CA ARG A 38 -12.80 -15.05 -2.10
C ARG A 38 -14.22 -15.23 -2.63
N THR A 39 -14.89 -16.29 -2.22
CA THR A 39 -16.29 -16.57 -2.61
C THR A 39 -17.24 -15.44 -2.18
N ALA A 40 -17.05 -14.86 -0.99
CA ALA A 40 -17.89 -13.77 -0.50
C ALA A 40 -17.68 -12.49 -1.34
N VAL A 41 -16.42 -12.17 -1.71
CA VAL A 41 -16.08 -11.05 -2.59
C VAL A 41 -16.70 -11.22 -3.97
N GLU A 42 -16.58 -12.42 -4.56
CA GLU A 42 -17.17 -12.75 -5.87
C GLU A 42 -18.71 -12.64 -5.86
N LYS A 43 -19.37 -13.15 -4.81
CA LYS A 43 -20.84 -13.03 -4.63
C LYS A 43 -21.29 -11.58 -4.51
N ALA A 44 -20.48 -10.71 -3.93
CA ALA A 44 -20.76 -9.28 -3.89
C ALA A 44 -20.58 -8.60 -5.27
N GLY A 45 -20.04 -9.31 -6.28
CA GLY A 45 -19.63 -8.74 -7.56
C GLY A 45 -18.53 -7.72 -7.38
N ALA A 46 -17.61 -7.99 -6.44
CA ALA A 46 -16.47 -7.15 -6.14
C ALA A 46 -15.15 -7.86 -6.49
N HIS A 47 -14.04 -7.14 -6.39
CA HIS A 47 -12.69 -7.65 -6.65
C HIS A 47 -11.71 -7.08 -5.63
N ILE A 48 -10.77 -7.90 -5.17
CA ILE A 48 -9.60 -7.44 -4.43
C ILE A 48 -8.60 -6.89 -5.46
N VAL A 49 -8.18 -5.64 -5.30
CA VAL A 49 -7.23 -4.99 -6.23
C VAL A 49 -5.82 -4.94 -5.67
N ASN A 50 -5.68 -4.97 -4.34
CA ASN A 50 -4.42 -5.03 -3.62
C ASN A 50 -4.67 -5.64 -2.24
N ILE A 51 -3.62 -6.12 -1.57
CA ILE A 51 -3.64 -6.51 -0.16
C ILE A 51 -2.55 -5.70 0.54
N ALA A 52 -2.90 -4.89 1.52
CA ALA A 52 -1.94 -4.20 2.36
C ALA A 52 -1.34 -5.17 3.38
N VAL A 53 -0.02 -5.42 3.27
CA VAL A 53 0.69 -6.46 4.02
C VAL A 53 1.72 -5.84 4.96
N ASP A 54 1.49 -5.96 6.27
CA ASP A 54 2.41 -5.50 7.30
C ASP A 54 3.13 -6.67 7.96
N GLY A 55 4.43 -6.73 7.74
CA GLY A 55 5.33 -7.70 8.35
C GLY A 55 6.18 -7.05 9.45
N ALA A 56 6.53 -7.83 10.47
CA ALA A 56 7.31 -7.36 11.62
C ALA A 56 8.84 -7.39 11.39
N ASN A 57 9.31 -8.02 10.30
CA ASN A 57 10.74 -8.18 10.06
C ASN A 57 11.21 -7.22 8.97
N SER A 58 12.36 -6.59 9.21
CA SER A 58 12.95 -5.63 8.28
C SER A 58 13.67 -6.31 7.12
N PRO A 59 13.40 -5.92 5.85
CA PRO A 59 14.12 -6.44 4.70
C PRO A 59 15.56 -5.91 4.58
N TYR A 60 15.95 -4.90 5.38
CA TYR A 60 17.30 -4.34 5.41
C TYR A 60 18.06 -4.57 6.73
N ALA A 61 17.51 -5.29 7.69
CA ALA A 61 18.17 -5.59 8.97
C ALA A 61 19.62 -6.08 8.78
N ALA A 62 20.51 -5.77 9.70
CA ALA A 62 21.87 -6.30 9.68
C ALA A 62 21.87 -7.83 9.84
N ASP A 63 20.97 -8.35 10.71
CA ASP A 63 20.75 -9.79 10.85
C ASP A 63 20.13 -10.40 9.58
N SER A 64 20.87 -11.29 8.93
CA SER A 64 20.42 -12.00 7.73
C SER A 64 19.19 -12.90 7.96
N ASN A 65 19.00 -13.39 9.19
CA ASN A 65 17.82 -14.20 9.52
C ASN A 65 16.55 -13.34 9.61
N GLN A 66 16.66 -12.11 10.08
CA GLN A 66 15.53 -11.16 10.01
C GLN A 66 15.15 -10.85 8.57
N ARG A 67 16.13 -10.54 7.71
CA ARG A 67 15.88 -10.34 6.28
C ARG A 67 15.24 -11.56 5.62
N ALA A 68 15.74 -12.77 5.95
CA ALA A 68 15.16 -14.01 5.41
C ALA A 68 13.70 -14.20 5.84
N ARG A 69 13.35 -13.87 7.10
CA ARG A 69 11.95 -13.90 7.58
C ARG A 69 11.07 -12.88 6.86
N ALA A 70 11.55 -11.66 6.62
CA ALA A 70 10.83 -10.66 5.84
C ALA A 70 10.51 -11.17 4.44
N VAL A 71 11.49 -11.74 3.73
CA VAL A 71 11.32 -12.32 2.40
C VAL A 71 10.32 -13.48 2.40
N VAL A 72 10.41 -14.39 3.37
CA VAL A 72 9.47 -15.53 3.48
C VAL A 72 8.06 -15.04 3.72
N PHE A 73 7.87 -14.06 4.60
CA PHE A 73 6.56 -13.49 4.91
C PHE A 73 5.92 -12.84 3.68
N SER A 74 6.66 -11.98 2.96
CA SER A 74 6.15 -11.36 1.73
C SER A 74 5.79 -12.41 0.66
N LYS A 75 6.60 -13.46 0.48
CA LYS A 75 6.31 -14.56 -0.45
C LYS A 75 5.04 -15.33 -0.08
N GLN A 76 4.81 -15.58 1.21
CA GLN A 76 3.58 -16.21 1.67
C GLN A 76 2.34 -15.36 1.32
N TRP A 77 2.42 -14.04 1.49
CA TRP A 77 1.32 -13.15 1.13
C TRP A 77 1.12 -13.02 -0.38
N ILE A 78 2.17 -13.14 -1.18
CA ILE A 78 2.03 -13.29 -2.65
C ILE A 78 1.23 -14.56 -2.98
N ASP A 79 1.53 -15.69 -2.32
CA ASP A 79 0.78 -16.93 -2.53
C ASP A 79 -0.68 -16.82 -2.03
N HIS A 80 -0.95 -16.10 -0.95
CA HIS A 80 -2.32 -15.78 -0.49
C HIS A 80 -3.03 -14.84 -1.48
N ALA A 81 -2.34 -13.85 -2.06
CA ALA A 81 -2.90 -12.99 -3.10
C ALA A 81 -3.36 -13.80 -4.31
N VAL A 82 -2.55 -14.77 -4.77
CA VAL A 82 -2.96 -15.71 -5.83
C VAL A 82 -4.22 -16.48 -5.45
N ALA A 83 -4.28 -17.03 -4.23
CA ALA A 83 -5.47 -17.78 -3.76
C ALA A 83 -6.73 -16.91 -3.70
N LEU A 84 -6.57 -15.62 -3.40
CA LEU A 84 -7.66 -14.63 -3.32
C LEU A 84 -7.99 -13.98 -4.67
N GLY A 85 -7.20 -14.20 -5.72
CA GLY A 85 -7.35 -13.54 -7.01
C GLY A 85 -6.96 -12.06 -7.00
N ALA A 86 -6.14 -11.63 -6.04
CA ALA A 86 -5.62 -10.28 -5.96
C ALA A 86 -4.40 -10.10 -6.89
N PRO A 87 -4.36 -9.09 -7.77
CA PRO A 87 -3.27 -8.88 -8.72
C PRO A 87 -2.02 -8.25 -8.10
N SER A 88 -2.14 -7.70 -6.91
CA SER A 88 -1.02 -7.03 -6.24
C SER A 88 -1.08 -7.13 -4.72
N ILE A 89 0.06 -6.91 -4.09
CA ILE A 89 0.20 -6.65 -2.66
C ILE A 89 1.01 -5.37 -2.43
N ARG A 90 0.80 -4.71 -1.31
CA ARG A 90 1.76 -3.76 -0.75
C ARG A 90 2.50 -4.47 0.39
N THR A 91 3.81 -4.51 0.36
CA THR A 91 4.62 -4.98 1.48
C THR A 91 5.32 -3.81 2.14
N ASN A 92 5.35 -3.80 3.49
CA ASN A 92 6.08 -2.78 4.22
C ASN A 92 7.57 -3.11 4.33
N MET A 93 8.37 -2.08 4.61
CA MET A 93 9.77 -2.19 4.97
C MET A 93 9.93 -1.85 6.46
N ALA A 94 9.49 -2.77 7.33
CA ALA A 94 9.57 -2.56 8.78
C ALA A 94 10.94 -2.04 9.22
N ALA A 95 10.96 -1.07 10.15
CA ALA A 95 12.18 -0.52 10.69
C ALA A 95 13.03 -1.62 11.38
N ALA A 96 14.35 -1.58 11.17
CA ALA A 96 15.27 -2.50 11.81
C ALA A 96 15.73 -1.93 13.15
N GLU A 97 15.72 -2.76 14.20
CA GLU A 97 16.26 -2.38 15.51
C GLU A 97 17.79 -2.28 15.51
N ASP A 98 18.45 -2.99 14.61
CA ASP A 98 19.90 -3.20 14.54
C ASP A 98 20.63 -2.33 13.51
N GLY A 99 19.94 -1.35 12.92
CA GLY A 99 20.59 -0.46 11.95
C GLY A 99 19.70 0.50 11.21
N SER A 100 20.36 1.47 10.57
CA SER A 100 19.71 2.41 9.67
C SER A 100 19.31 1.76 8.35
N PRO A 101 18.35 2.33 7.61
CA PRO A 101 17.99 1.88 6.27
C PRO A 101 19.21 1.70 5.37
N ASP A 102 19.29 0.55 4.73
CA ASP A 102 20.40 0.16 3.84
C ASP A 102 19.84 -0.29 2.48
N GLU A 103 20.10 0.52 1.46
CA GLU A 103 19.59 0.31 0.11
C GLU A 103 20.03 -1.03 -0.51
N ASN A 104 21.26 -1.49 -0.21
CA ASN A 104 21.78 -2.74 -0.79
C ASN A 104 21.08 -3.95 -0.16
N ARG A 105 20.95 -3.96 1.17
CA ARG A 105 20.27 -5.05 1.88
C ARG A 105 18.77 -5.09 1.56
N ALA A 106 18.12 -3.91 1.48
CA ALA A 106 16.73 -3.82 1.07
C ALA A 106 16.53 -4.34 -0.36
N ALA A 107 17.36 -3.89 -1.31
CA ALA A 107 17.28 -4.31 -2.71
C ALA A 107 17.54 -5.82 -2.89
N ASP A 108 18.52 -6.40 -2.20
CA ASP A 108 18.80 -7.85 -2.24
C ASP A 108 17.59 -8.66 -1.72
N SER A 109 16.97 -8.23 -0.64
CA SER A 109 15.79 -8.89 -0.09
C SER A 109 14.58 -8.75 -1.01
N LEU A 110 14.33 -7.54 -1.53
CA LEU A 110 13.17 -7.25 -2.37
C LEU A 110 13.30 -7.82 -3.79
N LEU A 111 14.52 -7.99 -4.32
CA LEU A 111 14.72 -8.73 -5.56
C LEU A 111 14.21 -10.17 -5.43
N ARG A 112 14.50 -10.84 -4.32
CA ARG A 112 14.01 -12.21 -4.05
C ARG A 112 12.49 -12.27 -3.89
N VAL A 113 11.86 -11.20 -3.40
CA VAL A 113 10.40 -11.07 -3.34
C VAL A 113 9.85 -10.84 -4.74
N ALA A 114 10.43 -9.92 -5.51
CA ALA A 114 10.02 -9.59 -6.87
C ALA A 114 10.14 -10.79 -7.85
N ASP A 115 11.20 -11.62 -7.72
CA ASP A 115 11.35 -12.85 -8.49
C ASP A 115 10.20 -13.84 -8.22
N HIS A 116 9.79 -13.99 -6.95
CA HIS A 116 8.65 -14.83 -6.60
C HIS A 116 7.34 -14.25 -7.13
N ALA A 117 7.17 -12.95 -7.03
CA ALA A 117 6.02 -12.21 -7.54
C ALA A 117 5.89 -12.36 -9.07
N ALA A 118 7.02 -12.26 -9.80
CA ALA A 118 7.10 -12.51 -11.24
C ALA A 118 6.58 -13.90 -11.62
N ALA A 119 7.02 -14.92 -10.89
CA ALA A 119 6.60 -16.31 -11.11
C ALA A 119 5.10 -16.54 -10.83
N LYS A 120 4.48 -15.67 -10.05
CA LYS A 120 3.06 -15.71 -9.65
C LYS A 120 2.19 -14.69 -10.37
N THR A 121 2.76 -13.82 -11.16
CA THR A 121 2.06 -12.72 -11.87
C THR A 121 1.35 -11.79 -10.87
N VAL A 122 2.00 -11.49 -9.76
CA VAL A 122 1.52 -10.57 -8.71
C VAL A 122 2.47 -9.38 -8.62
N VAL A 123 1.96 -8.17 -8.64
CA VAL A 123 2.77 -6.94 -8.45
C VAL A 123 3.01 -6.71 -6.97
N VAL A 124 4.21 -6.31 -6.62
CA VAL A 124 4.57 -5.88 -5.25
C VAL A 124 4.76 -4.37 -5.24
N ASN A 125 4.14 -3.70 -4.28
CA ASN A 125 4.23 -2.26 -4.10
C ASN A 125 4.92 -1.93 -2.76
N LEU A 126 5.66 -0.82 -2.72
CA LEU A 126 6.24 -0.21 -1.53
C LEU A 126 5.57 1.13 -1.27
N GLU A 127 5.07 1.32 -0.06
CA GLU A 127 4.39 2.54 0.37
C GLU A 127 5.31 3.42 1.21
N ASN A 128 5.15 4.73 1.11
CA ASN A 128 5.76 5.69 2.02
C ASN A 128 4.91 5.80 3.30
N ASP A 129 5.16 4.91 4.25
CA ASP A 129 4.43 4.85 5.53
C ASP A 129 5.35 5.19 6.71
N ASN A 130 6.28 4.35 7.08
CA ASN A 130 7.17 4.58 8.19
C ASN A 130 8.24 5.66 7.88
N PRO A 131 8.36 6.74 8.69
CA PRO A 131 9.28 7.84 8.39
C PRO A 131 10.76 7.46 8.43
N VAL A 132 11.12 6.33 9.04
CA VAL A 132 12.51 5.87 9.15
C VAL A 132 12.90 4.97 7.97
N SER A 133 12.05 4.01 7.66
CA SER A 133 12.35 2.91 6.72
C SER A 133 11.65 3.04 5.38
N GLU A 134 10.68 3.94 5.27
CA GLU A 134 9.84 4.11 4.09
C GLU A 134 9.80 5.57 3.64
N ASP A 135 10.93 6.29 3.83
CA ASP A 135 11.12 7.59 3.17
C ASP A 135 10.96 7.43 1.66
N PRO A 136 10.17 8.29 0.98
CA PRO A 136 9.85 8.13 -0.43
C PRO A 136 11.08 8.09 -1.35
N PHE A 137 12.14 8.84 -1.05
CA PHE A 137 13.37 8.81 -1.85
C PHE A 137 14.20 7.55 -1.60
N PHE A 138 14.15 7.00 -0.38
CA PHE A 138 14.75 5.70 -0.09
C PHE A 138 14.01 4.58 -0.85
N ILE A 139 12.67 4.60 -0.86
CA ILE A 139 11.85 3.67 -1.65
C ILE A 139 12.21 3.73 -3.13
N VAL A 140 12.26 4.92 -3.72
CA VAL A 140 12.60 5.10 -5.14
C VAL A 140 13.96 4.50 -5.45
N LYS A 141 15.00 4.80 -4.66
CA LYS A 141 16.33 4.22 -4.84
C LYS A 141 16.35 2.70 -4.75
N VAL A 142 15.58 2.13 -3.83
CA VAL A 142 15.48 0.67 -3.71
C VAL A 142 14.80 0.06 -4.93
N ILE A 143 13.70 0.65 -5.42
CA ILE A 143 13.00 0.21 -6.63
C ILE A 143 13.92 0.28 -7.85
N GLU A 144 14.61 1.40 -8.06
CA GLU A 144 15.58 1.57 -9.15
C GLU A 144 16.71 0.55 -9.09
N LYS A 145 17.19 0.25 -7.89
CA LYS A 145 18.26 -0.73 -7.67
C LYS A 145 17.81 -2.17 -7.93
N VAL A 146 16.61 -2.54 -7.53
CA VAL A 146 16.01 -3.85 -7.83
C VAL A 146 15.73 -3.99 -9.32
N ASN A 147 15.31 -2.90 -9.97
CA ASN A 147 15.05 -2.83 -11.41
C ASN A 147 14.19 -4.00 -11.94
N SER A 148 13.11 -4.31 -11.24
CA SER A 148 12.17 -5.38 -11.60
C SER A 148 10.83 -4.80 -12.03
N PRO A 149 10.20 -5.30 -13.12
CA PRO A 149 8.86 -4.88 -13.51
C PRO A 149 7.75 -5.42 -12.59
N TRP A 150 8.13 -6.07 -11.50
CA TRP A 150 7.21 -6.61 -10.49
C TRP A 150 7.33 -5.91 -9.14
N LEU A 151 8.18 -4.86 -9.04
CA LEU A 151 8.31 -4.04 -7.84
C LEU A 151 8.07 -2.58 -8.18
N HIS A 152 7.06 -1.97 -7.59
CA HIS A 152 6.62 -0.61 -7.86
C HIS A 152 6.42 0.20 -6.58
N ALA A 153 6.22 1.51 -6.74
CA ALA A 153 5.83 2.38 -5.65
C ALA A 153 4.30 2.42 -5.49
N LEU A 154 3.85 2.56 -4.25
CA LEU A 154 2.50 2.94 -3.85
C LEU A 154 2.59 4.29 -3.14
N PRO A 155 2.38 5.42 -3.86
CA PRO A 155 2.38 6.73 -3.23
C PRO A 155 1.18 6.87 -2.28
N ASP A 156 1.44 7.10 -0.98
CA ASP A 156 0.45 7.63 -0.05
C ASP A 156 0.57 9.15 0.03
N PHE A 157 -0.56 9.84 0.04
CA PHE A 157 -0.60 11.29 -0.09
C PHE A 157 -0.29 12.04 1.21
N ALA A 158 -0.42 11.39 2.37
CA ALA A 158 -0.39 12.05 3.67
C ALA A 158 0.73 11.57 4.62
N ASN A 159 1.10 10.30 4.60
CA ASN A 159 1.99 9.70 5.59
C ASN A 159 3.30 10.48 5.77
N THR A 160 3.99 10.79 4.67
CA THR A 160 5.23 11.58 4.73
C THR A 160 4.96 13.04 5.16
N LEU A 161 3.80 13.60 4.83
CA LEU A 161 3.43 14.98 5.21
C LEU A 161 3.25 15.09 6.74
N ALA A 162 2.81 14.03 7.40
CA ALA A 162 2.67 13.97 8.86
C ALA A 162 4.01 13.93 9.61
N SER A 163 5.08 13.48 8.96
CA SER A 163 6.37 13.20 9.60
C SER A 163 7.54 14.04 9.11
N ALA A 164 7.41 14.74 7.97
CA ALA A 164 8.47 15.50 7.33
C ALA A 164 8.02 16.92 6.93
N SER A 165 8.92 17.68 6.29
CA SER A 165 8.57 18.98 5.73
C SER A 165 7.63 18.83 4.53
N GLU A 166 6.74 19.81 4.34
CA GLU A 166 5.82 19.84 3.20
C GLU A 166 6.56 19.69 1.86
N GLN A 167 7.70 20.38 1.70
CA GLN A 167 8.51 20.28 0.49
C GLN A 167 8.99 18.83 0.26
N HIS A 168 9.54 18.19 1.28
CA HIS A 168 10.03 16.81 1.19
C HIS A 168 8.89 15.83 0.85
N ALA A 169 7.75 15.96 1.53
CA ALA A 169 6.60 15.09 1.32
C ALA A 169 6.08 15.15 -0.13
N TYR A 170 5.81 16.36 -0.64
CA TYR A 170 5.29 16.48 -2.01
C TYR A 170 6.31 16.13 -3.09
N GLN A 171 7.58 16.47 -2.91
CA GLN A 171 8.63 16.02 -3.84
C GLN A 171 8.80 14.50 -3.82
N GLY A 172 8.63 13.88 -2.63
CA GLY A 172 8.66 12.43 -2.47
C GLY A 172 7.50 11.74 -3.18
N VAL A 173 6.27 12.22 -2.99
CA VAL A 173 5.09 11.70 -3.69
C VAL A 173 5.23 11.82 -5.21
N ASP A 174 5.72 12.96 -5.71
CA ASP A 174 6.00 13.16 -7.14
C ASP A 174 7.03 12.15 -7.66
N ALA A 175 8.16 11.96 -6.95
CA ALA A 175 9.18 10.98 -7.31
C ALA A 175 8.64 9.55 -7.31
N MET A 176 7.80 9.19 -6.35
CA MET A 176 7.17 7.86 -6.30
C MET A 176 6.19 7.64 -7.45
N PHE A 177 5.47 8.65 -7.93
CA PHE A 177 4.58 8.50 -9.09
C PHE A 177 5.32 8.13 -10.38
N ALA A 178 6.60 8.45 -10.52
CA ALA A 178 7.42 7.99 -11.64
C ALA A 178 7.62 6.46 -11.65
N HIS A 179 7.40 5.79 -10.51
CA HIS A 179 7.55 4.35 -10.30
C HIS A 179 6.24 3.66 -9.88
N ALA A 180 5.12 4.39 -9.80
CA ALA A 180 3.82 3.84 -9.42
C ALA A 180 3.17 3.12 -10.61
N TYR A 181 2.43 2.03 -10.32
CA TYR A 181 1.82 1.23 -11.38
C TYR A 181 0.33 0.97 -11.15
N CYS A 182 -0.05 0.28 -10.08
CA CYS A 182 -1.40 -0.28 -9.97
C CYS A 182 -2.28 0.36 -8.89
N ILE A 183 -1.71 0.97 -7.86
CA ILE A 183 -2.48 1.54 -6.74
C ILE A 183 -1.72 2.69 -6.07
N CYS A 184 -2.45 3.69 -5.59
CA CYS A 184 -1.99 4.73 -4.68
C CYS A 184 -3.01 4.92 -3.57
N HIS A 185 -2.58 5.40 -2.40
CA HIS A 185 -3.46 5.71 -1.27
C HIS A 185 -3.81 7.19 -1.28
N VAL A 186 -5.12 7.46 -1.25
CA VAL A 186 -5.68 8.82 -1.22
C VAL A 186 -6.17 9.12 0.18
N LYS A 187 -5.48 10.04 0.85
CA LYS A 187 -5.85 10.64 2.12
C LYS A 187 -6.01 12.15 1.91
N ASP A 188 -6.94 12.80 2.59
CA ASP A 188 -7.04 14.26 2.58
C ASP A 188 -6.52 14.91 3.87
N GLU A 189 -6.26 14.10 4.89
CA GLU A 189 -5.61 14.53 6.14
C GLU A 189 -4.95 13.35 6.85
N GLU A 190 -4.01 13.64 7.76
CA GLU A 190 -3.31 12.68 8.60
C GLU A 190 -2.94 13.33 9.94
N ASN A 191 -2.79 12.53 10.99
CA ASN A 191 -2.38 13.01 12.30
C ASN A 191 -0.89 12.80 12.53
N THR A 192 -0.19 13.86 12.91
CA THR A 192 1.21 13.75 13.34
C THR A 192 1.30 13.02 14.69
N GLU A 193 2.47 12.49 15.04
CA GLU A 193 2.73 11.91 16.37
C GLU A 193 2.40 12.87 17.52
N ALA A 194 2.51 14.18 17.29
CA ALA A 194 2.14 15.22 18.26
C ALA A 194 0.63 15.50 18.34
N GLY A 195 -0.19 14.75 17.60
CA GLY A 195 -1.65 14.90 17.56
C GLY A 195 -2.15 16.12 16.79
N LYS A 196 -1.31 16.70 15.93
CA LYS A 196 -1.72 17.77 15.00
C LYS A 196 -2.20 17.16 13.68
N THR A 197 -3.36 17.57 13.21
CA THR A 197 -3.84 17.18 11.88
C THR A 197 -3.11 18.01 10.81
N VAL A 198 -2.57 17.35 9.80
CA VAL A 198 -2.08 17.95 8.56
C VAL A 198 -3.08 17.68 7.44
N HIS A 199 -3.22 18.64 6.51
CA HIS A 199 -4.15 18.51 5.39
C HIS A 199 -3.39 18.42 4.08
N VAL A 200 -3.81 17.51 3.22
CA VAL A 200 -3.21 17.27 1.91
C VAL A 200 -3.78 18.26 0.88
N ASP A 201 -2.92 18.90 0.12
CA ASP A 201 -3.30 19.58 -1.12
C ASP A 201 -3.59 18.53 -2.20
N LEU A 202 -4.84 18.04 -2.22
CA LEU A 202 -5.28 17.04 -3.19
C LEU A 202 -5.13 17.53 -4.64
N ALA A 203 -5.30 18.82 -4.92
CA ALA A 203 -5.14 19.32 -6.28
C ALA A 203 -3.68 19.14 -6.76
N ARG A 204 -2.74 19.37 -5.87
CA ARG A 204 -1.30 19.17 -6.12
C ARG A 204 -0.95 17.71 -6.34
N THR A 205 -1.40 16.80 -5.45
CA THR A 205 -1.11 15.36 -5.58
C THR A 205 -1.76 14.73 -6.80
N PHE A 206 -3.00 15.08 -7.12
CA PHE A 206 -3.64 14.67 -8.39
C PHE A 206 -2.99 15.32 -9.62
N GLY A 207 -2.34 16.47 -9.47
CA GLY A 207 -1.49 17.07 -10.50
C GLY A 207 -0.32 16.16 -10.86
N TYR A 208 0.38 15.59 -9.86
CA TYR A 208 1.47 14.62 -10.07
C TYR A 208 0.97 13.35 -10.75
N LEU A 209 -0.15 12.79 -10.27
CA LEU A 209 -0.78 11.62 -10.86
C LEU A 209 -1.04 11.82 -12.37
N LYS A 210 -1.60 12.98 -12.75
CA LYS A 210 -1.84 13.33 -14.15
C LYS A 210 -0.54 13.55 -14.94
N GLN A 211 0.45 14.21 -14.34
CA GLN A 211 1.77 14.46 -14.95
C GLN A 211 2.49 13.15 -15.31
N HIS A 212 2.40 12.13 -14.45
CA HIS A 212 2.98 10.81 -14.68
C HIS A 212 2.06 9.85 -15.46
N ALA A 213 0.93 10.34 -15.98
CA ALA A 213 -0.05 9.54 -16.75
C ALA A 213 -0.46 8.24 -16.00
N TYR A 214 -0.59 8.31 -14.68
CA TYR A 214 -0.95 7.19 -13.84
C TYR A 214 -2.34 6.65 -14.17
N GLN A 215 -2.48 5.32 -14.27
CA GLN A 215 -3.71 4.62 -14.66
C GLN A 215 -4.17 3.59 -13.62
N GLY A 216 -3.52 3.53 -12.47
CA GLY A 216 -3.86 2.60 -11.40
C GLY A 216 -5.08 3.03 -10.58
N TYR A 217 -5.37 2.26 -9.56
CA TYR A 217 -6.44 2.56 -8.61
C TYR A 217 -6.05 3.67 -7.64
N CYS A 218 -7.03 4.50 -7.28
CA CYS A 218 -6.96 5.41 -6.15
C CYS A 218 -7.71 4.74 -4.98
N SER A 219 -7.00 4.17 -4.03
CA SER A 219 -7.58 3.55 -2.83
C SER A 219 -7.85 4.62 -1.78
N MET A 220 -9.10 4.70 -1.30
CA MET A 220 -9.49 5.66 -0.28
C MET A 220 -9.06 5.16 1.10
N GLU A 221 -8.21 5.92 1.75
CA GLU A 221 -7.79 5.66 3.13
C GLU A 221 -8.13 6.86 4.01
N TRP A 222 -9.31 6.80 4.64
CA TRP A 222 -9.74 7.86 5.55
C TRP A 222 -9.30 7.52 6.97
N ASP A 223 -8.41 8.30 7.52
CA ASP A 223 -7.85 8.13 8.85
C ASP A 223 -7.94 9.45 9.65
N SER A 224 -9.17 9.83 9.98
CA SER A 224 -9.45 11.07 10.66
C SER A 224 -10.51 10.89 11.74
N PRO A 225 -10.60 11.79 12.75
CA PRO A 225 -11.66 11.77 13.71
C PRO A 225 -13.05 11.99 13.08
N GLY A 226 -14.07 11.27 13.56
CA GLY A 226 -15.45 11.44 13.16
C GLY A 226 -16.08 10.18 12.56
N ASP A 227 -17.10 10.37 11.73
CA ASP A 227 -17.83 9.27 11.09
C ASP A 227 -17.08 8.80 9.83
N PRO A 228 -16.52 7.56 9.84
CA PRO A 228 -15.72 7.04 8.72
C PRO A 228 -16.54 6.95 7.42
N TYR A 229 -17.83 6.71 7.48
CA TYR A 229 -18.66 6.63 6.27
C TYR A 229 -18.83 8.00 5.60
N GLN A 230 -19.06 9.04 6.40
CA GLN A 230 -19.16 10.39 5.87
C GLN A 230 -17.81 10.90 5.37
N GLY A 231 -16.73 10.60 6.11
CA GLY A 231 -15.36 10.95 5.72
C GLY A 231 -14.98 10.32 4.39
N THR A 232 -15.13 9.01 4.30
CA THR A 232 -14.84 8.27 3.05
C THR A 232 -15.70 8.74 1.88
N ALA A 233 -17.01 9.00 2.09
CA ALA A 233 -17.87 9.50 1.02
C ALA A 233 -17.39 10.86 0.48
N ARG A 234 -16.99 11.79 1.36
CA ARG A 234 -16.42 13.08 0.95
C ARG A 234 -15.12 12.93 0.20
N LEU A 235 -14.25 12.01 0.66
CA LEU A 235 -12.97 11.73 0.00
C LEU A 235 -13.18 11.16 -1.41
N ILE A 236 -14.12 10.23 -1.58
CA ILE A 236 -14.53 9.70 -2.89
C ILE A 236 -15.01 10.83 -3.81
N GLU A 237 -15.91 11.69 -3.32
CA GLU A 237 -16.45 12.80 -4.11
C GLU A 237 -15.34 13.76 -4.58
N LYS A 238 -14.42 14.15 -3.68
CA LYS A 238 -13.25 14.97 -4.01
C LYS A 238 -12.38 14.31 -5.08
N THR A 239 -12.09 13.01 -4.90
CA THR A 239 -11.27 12.21 -5.82
C THR A 239 -11.87 12.15 -7.22
N VAL A 240 -13.16 11.80 -7.34
CA VAL A 240 -13.85 11.74 -8.64
C VAL A 240 -13.83 13.10 -9.34
N ARG A 241 -14.04 14.19 -8.62
CA ARG A 241 -13.98 15.56 -9.17
C ARG A 241 -12.58 15.92 -9.68
N LEU A 242 -11.52 15.47 -9.01
CA LEU A 242 -10.15 15.76 -9.40
C LEU A 242 -9.65 14.87 -10.56
N LEU A 243 -10.25 13.69 -10.75
CA LEU A 243 -9.95 12.81 -11.88
C LEU A 243 -10.67 13.22 -13.17
N SER A 244 -11.82 13.87 -13.06
CA SER A 244 -12.56 14.40 -14.22
C SER A 244 -11.93 15.68 -14.76
#